data_9fee01d0bdb17081df4f580dbfdb16d5
#
_entry.id   9fee01d0bdb17081df4f580dbfdb16d5
#
_cell.length_a   1.000
_cell.length_b   1.000
_cell.length_c   1.000
_cell.angle_alpha   90.00
_cell.angle_beta   90.00
_cell.angle_gamma   90.00
#
_symmetry.space_group_name_H-M   'P 1'
#
loop_
_entity.id
_entity.type
_entity.pdbx_description
1 polymer ?
#
loop_
_entity_poly.entity_id
_entity_poly.type
_entity_poly.pdbx_seq_one_letter_code
_entity_poly.pdbx_strand_id
1 'polypeptide(L)'
;MTAEARPVSPPLTERQEARRRRILRATAALAGEGGFEAVQMREVAVAAEVALGTLYRYFPSKVHLLVATLRDRLQRLRSDLRDRPPAGDDPAARVAGTLLRAFGELRREPQLADAMVRALTFADRGARTEVDAVSRLTTAIILDAMGTGHPTPEQLCAVRVIEHTWHSALIAWLSGRASPAQVRADIGTACRLIGTPGPEPAP
;
A
#
# COMPACT_ATOMS: atom_id res chain seq x y z
N MET A 1 -4.26 -33.20 -8.19
CA MET A 1 -3.72 -32.04 -8.95
C MET A 1 -2.85 -31.26 -7.99
N THR A 2 -1.55 -31.54 -8.04
CA THR A 2 -0.52 -30.90 -7.23
C THR A 2 -0.26 -29.49 -7.79
N ALA A 3 -0.51 -28.47 -6.97
CA ALA A 3 -0.15 -27.10 -7.31
C ALA A 3 1.37 -26.97 -7.29
N GLU A 4 1.98 -26.84 -8.47
CA GLU A 4 3.41 -26.52 -8.60
C GLU A 4 3.68 -25.17 -7.92
N ALA A 5 4.47 -25.21 -6.87
CA ALA A 5 4.99 -24.02 -6.21
C ALA A 5 5.90 -23.28 -7.20
N ARG A 6 5.49 -22.07 -7.61
CA ARG A 6 6.30 -21.19 -8.43
C ARG A 6 7.64 -20.91 -7.75
N PRO A 7 8.77 -21.06 -8.45
CA PRO A 7 10.07 -20.82 -7.85
C PRO A 7 10.17 -19.40 -7.31
N VAL A 8 10.55 -19.27 -6.04
CA VAL A 8 10.89 -18.00 -5.43
C VAL A 8 12.11 -17.44 -6.15
N SER A 9 11.98 -16.28 -6.78
CA SER A 9 13.10 -15.63 -7.46
C SER A 9 14.24 -15.38 -6.47
N PRO A 10 15.50 -15.64 -6.86
CA PRO A 10 16.65 -15.42 -5.98
C PRO A 10 16.72 -13.93 -5.54
N PRO A 11 17.26 -13.65 -4.34
CA PRO A 11 17.41 -12.29 -3.85
C PRO A 11 18.26 -11.46 -4.82
N LEU A 12 17.87 -10.19 -5.01
CA LEU A 12 18.59 -9.25 -5.87
C LEU A 12 19.96 -8.95 -5.28
N THR A 13 20.97 -8.77 -6.14
CA THR A 13 22.28 -8.27 -5.69
C THR A 13 22.17 -6.82 -5.24
N GLU A 14 23.14 -6.33 -4.45
CA GLU A 14 23.16 -4.93 -3.99
C GLU A 14 23.05 -3.93 -5.16
N ARG A 15 23.72 -4.20 -6.28
CA ARG A 15 23.66 -3.37 -7.49
C ARG A 15 22.27 -3.39 -8.12
N GLN A 16 21.59 -4.54 -8.11
CA GLN A 16 20.23 -4.67 -8.60
C GLN A 16 19.24 -3.94 -7.70
N GLU A 17 19.40 -4.03 -6.38
CA GLU A 17 18.58 -3.29 -5.43
C GLU A 17 18.80 -1.77 -5.53
N ALA A 18 20.03 -1.30 -5.67
CA ALA A 18 20.33 0.11 -5.87
C ALA A 18 19.67 0.64 -7.16
N ARG A 19 19.72 -0.14 -8.25
CA ARG A 19 19.07 0.18 -9.52
C ARG A 19 17.56 0.21 -9.37
N ARG A 20 16.97 -0.80 -8.73
CA ARG A 20 15.54 -0.86 -8.46
C ARG A 20 15.07 0.38 -7.67
N ARG A 21 15.80 0.77 -6.63
CA ARG A 21 15.51 1.98 -5.84
C ARG A 21 15.59 3.28 -6.66
N ARG A 22 16.55 3.40 -7.60
CA ARG A 22 16.61 4.56 -8.52
C ARG A 22 15.38 4.62 -9.42
N ILE A 23 14.98 3.50 -10.00
CA ILE A 23 13.76 3.43 -10.84
C ILE A 23 12.53 3.87 -10.06
N LEU A 24 12.32 3.36 -8.84
CA LEU A 24 11.15 3.72 -8.02
C LEU A 24 11.17 5.20 -7.61
N ARG A 25 12.34 5.79 -7.34
CA ARG A 25 12.46 7.23 -7.05
C ARG A 25 12.12 8.08 -8.27
N ALA A 26 12.62 7.75 -9.44
CA ALA A 26 12.30 8.44 -10.69
C ALA A 26 10.80 8.35 -10.99
N THR A 27 10.19 7.18 -10.78
CA THR A 27 8.74 7.00 -10.93
C THR A 27 7.95 7.88 -9.98
N ALA A 28 8.35 7.95 -8.70
CA ALA A 28 7.67 8.77 -7.71
C ALA A 28 7.78 10.27 -8.04
N ALA A 29 8.93 10.73 -8.54
CA ALA A 29 9.12 12.12 -8.97
C ALA A 29 8.18 12.49 -10.13
N LEU A 30 8.20 11.71 -11.23
CA LEU A 30 7.34 11.93 -12.38
C LEU A 30 5.84 11.86 -12.02
N ALA A 31 5.46 10.89 -11.19
CA ALA A 31 4.08 10.79 -10.71
C ALA A 31 3.69 11.96 -9.80
N GLY A 32 4.63 12.52 -9.03
CA GLY A 32 4.41 13.69 -8.19
C GLY A 32 4.17 14.96 -8.99
N GLU A 33 4.79 15.08 -10.17
CA GLU A 33 4.67 16.25 -11.06
C GLU A 33 3.39 16.22 -11.90
N GLY A 34 3.01 15.07 -12.47
CA GLY A 34 1.92 15.00 -13.44
C GLY A 34 1.01 13.77 -13.31
N GLY A 35 0.98 13.11 -12.15
CA GLY A 35 0.09 12.00 -11.85
C GLY A 35 0.36 10.75 -12.69
N PHE A 36 -0.69 9.93 -12.82
CA PHE A 36 -0.60 8.65 -13.54
C PHE A 36 -0.15 8.80 -15.00
N GLU A 37 -0.59 9.85 -15.69
CA GLU A 37 -0.30 10.04 -17.12
C GLU A 37 1.15 10.48 -17.37
N ALA A 38 1.77 11.21 -16.45
CA ALA A 38 3.17 11.62 -16.55
C ALA A 38 4.15 10.44 -16.43
N VAL A 39 3.73 9.31 -15.87
CA VAL A 39 4.58 8.13 -15.78
C VAL A 39 4.63 7.40 -17.11
N GLN A 40 5.61 7.73 -17.93
CA GLN A 40 5.92 7.04 -19.20
C GLN A 40 7.17 6.18 -19.02
N MET A 41 7.13 4.92 -19.48
CA MET A 41 8.24 3.96 -19.28
C MET A 41 9.57 4.49 -19.82
N ARG A 42 9.55 5.22 -20.95
CA ARG A 42 10.77 5.82 -21.54
C ARG A 42 11.32 6.92 -20.66
N GLU A 43 10.48 7.81 -20.15
CA GLU A 43 10.90 8.93 -19.29
C GLU A 43 11.43 8.43 -17.94
N VAL A 44 10.78 7.42 -17.37
CA VAL A 44 11.30 6.74 -16.16
C VAL A 44 12.67 6.12 -16.42
N ALA A 45 12.89 5.48 -17.57
CA ALA A 45 14.18 4.88 -17.92
C ALA A 45 15.28 5.94 -18.02
N VAL A 46 14.98 7.09 -18.65
CA VAL A 46 15.89 8.24 -18.77
C VAL A 46 16.19 8.82 -17.37
N ALA A 47 15.15 9.13 -16.58
CA ALA A 47 15.31 9.73 -15.26
C ALA A 47 16.02 8.79 -14.25
N ALA A 48 15.89 7.48 -14.43
CA ALA A 48 16.57 6.48 -13.60
C ALA A 48 17.96 6.08 -14.13
N GLU A 49 18.39 6.64 -15.25
CA GLU A 49 19.65 6.30 -15.94
C GLU A 49 19.79 4.79 -16.18
N VAL A 50 18.74 4.18 -16.78
CA VAL A 50 18.75 2.76 -17.16
C VAL A 50 18.30 2.58 -18.61
N ALA A 51 18.78 1.54 -19.26
CA ALA A 51 18.25 1.17 -20.57
C ALA A 51 16.78 0.74 -20.44
N LEU A 52 15.94 1.12 -21.41
CA LEU A 52 14.51 0.81 -21.42
C LEU A 52 14.24 -0.70 -21.29
N GLY A 53 15.01 -1.55 -21.98
CA GLY A 53 14.90 -3.01 -21.84
C GLY A 53 15.25 -3.52 -20.44
N THR A 54 16.13 -2.81 -19.72
CA THR A 54 16.41 -3.11 -18.31
C THR A 54 15.21 -2.75 -17.44
N LEU A 55 14.56 -1.61 -17.68
CA LEU A 55 13.35 -1.21 -16.95
C LEU A 55 12.24 -2.25 -17.12
N TYR A 56 11.95 -2.67 -18.35
CA TYR A 56 10.92 -3.70 -18.62
C TYR A 56 11.20 -5.05 -17.97
N ARG A 57 12.47 -5.40 -17.76
CA ARG A 57 12.85 -6.62 -17.03
C ARG A 57 12.52 -6.53 -15.53
N TYR A 58 12.57 -5.35 -14.93
CA TYR A 58 12.18 -5.13 -13.52
C TYR A 58 10.67 -4.95 -13.38
N PHE A 59 10.06 -4.23 -14.31
CA PHE A 59 8.66 -3.81 -14.27
C PHE A 59 8.04 -3.92 -15.65
N PRO A 60 7.24 -4.97 -15.92
CA PRO A 60 6.69 -5.24 -17.25
C PRO A 60 5.76 -4.14 -17.78
N SER A 61 5.14 -3.33 -16.91
CA SER A 61 4.27 -2.23 -17.29
C SER A 61 4.29 -1.09 -16.27
N LYS A 62 3.70 0.04 -16.65
CA LYS A 62 3.47 1.19 -15.79
C LYS A 62 2.70 0.81 -14.51
N VAL A 63 1.73 -0.09 -14.60
CA VAL A 63 0.96 -0.58 -13.45
C VAL A 63 1.86 -1.32 -12.46
N HIS A 64 2.67 -2.28 -12.93
CA HIS A 64 3.65 -2.98 -12.07
C HIS A 64 4.60 -2.00 -11.38
N LEU A 65 5.06 -1.00 -12.10
CA LEU A 65 5.99 0.01 -11.60
C LEU A 65 5.35 0.88 -10.49
N LEU A 66 4.12 1.37 -10.70
CA LEU A 66 3.41 2.19 -9.72
C LEU A 66 2.96 1.38 -8.49
N VAL A 67 2.52 0.14 -8.67
CA VAL A 67 2.20 -0.78 -7.55
C VAL A 67 3.47 -1.10 -6.74
N ALA A 68 4.61 -1.29 -7.41
CA ALA A 68 5.89 -1.46 -6.72
C ALA A 68 6.35 -0.19 -5.98
N THR A 69 6.03 1.00 -6.51
CA THR A 69 6.28 2.28 -5.84
C THR A 69 5.43 2.41 -4.57
N LEU A 70 4.15 2.06 -4.64
CA LEU A 70 3.27 2.00 -3.46
C LEU A 70 3.82 1.02 -2.42
N ARG A 71 4.22 -0.18 -2.83
CA ARG A 71 4.82 -1.17 -1.92
C ARG A 71 6.08 -0.62 -1.22
N ASP A 72 6.95 0.07 -1.93
CA ASP A 72 8.16 0.69 -1.37
C ASP A 72 7.80 1.76 -0.32
N ARG A 73 6.78 2.60 -0.58
CA ARG A 73 6.24 3.58 0.38
C ARG A 73 5.68 2.90 1.63
N LEU A 74 4.91 1.83 1.49
CA LEU A 74 4.38 1.06 2.61
C LEU A 74 5.49 0.37 3.43
N GLN A 75 6.55 -0.11 2.79
CA GLN A 75 7.70 -0.68 3.49
C GLN A 75 8.41 0.36 4.36
N ARG A 76 8.59 1.58 3.85
CA ARG A 76 9.17 2.69 4.62
C ARG A 76 8.26 3.08 5.79
N LEU A 77 6.95 3.25 5.52
CA LEU A 77 5.97 3.51 6.58
C LEU A 77 6.05 2.46 7.69
N ARG A 78 6.11 1.17 7.32
CA ARG A 78 6.24 0.08 8.30
C ARG A 78 7.52 0.18 9.12
N SER A 79 8.64 0.54 8.51
CA SER A 79 9.91 0.78 9.22
C SER A 79 9.78 1.94 10.19
N ASP A 80 9.24 3.08 9.72
CA ASP A 80 9.06 4.28 10.55
C ASP A 80 8.11 4.05 11.73
N LEU A 81 7.10 3.18 11.55
CA LEU A 81 6.18 2.80 12.62
C LEU A 81 6.82 1.91 13.68
N ARG A 82 7.83 1.11 13.33
CA ARG A 82 8.62 0.33 14.28
C ARG A 82 9.50 1.23 15.15
N ASP A 83 10.11 2.26 14.53
CA ASP A 83 10.95 3.23 15.23
C ASP A 83 10.13 4.20 16.07
N ARG A 84 8.90 4.51 15.62
CA ARG A 84 7.95 5.43 16.28
C ARG A 84 6.55 4.82 16.25
N PRO A 85 6.25 3.91 17.19
CA PRO A 85 4.94 3.25 17.27
C PRO A 85 3.79 4.27 17.38
N PRO A 86 2.61 3.94 16.84
CA PRO A 86 1.43 4.78 16.98
C PRO A 86 1.02 4.87 18.46
N ALA A 87 0.67 6.07 18.91
CA ALA A 87 0.11 6.29 20.25
C ALA A 87 -1.34 5.78 20.30
N GLY A 88 -1.73 5.31 21.48
CA GLY A 88 -3.09 4.86 21.79
C GLY A 88 -3.10 3.68 22.75
N ASP A 89 -4.06 3.71 23.66
CA ASP A 89 -4.17 2.71 24.73
C ASP A 89 -4.82 1.41 24.24
N ASP A 90 -5.64 1.49 23.20
CA ASP A 90 -6.33 0.35 22.60
C ASP A 90 -5.87 0.07 21.16
N PRO A 91 -6.06 -1.17 20.67
CA PRO A 91 -5.69 -1.56 19.30
C PRO A 91 -6.37 -0.73 18.21
N ALA A 92 -7.64 -0.34 18.39
CA ALA A 92 -8.41 0.44 17.42
C ALA A 92 -7.81 1.84 17.25
N ALA A 93 -7.44 2.50 18.36
CA ALA A 93 -6.80 3.81 18.34
C ALA A 93 -5.42 3.75 17.65
N ARG A 94 -4.61 2.70 17.93
CA ARG A 94 -3.30 2.53 17.28
C ARG A 94 -3.42 2.29 15.77
N VAL A 95 -4.37 1.45 15.34
CA VAL A 95 -4.63 1.22 13.90
C VAL A 95 -5.12 2.49 13.22
N ALA A 96 -6.07 3.20 13.83
CA ALA A 96 -6.56 4.48 13.31
C ALA A 96 -5.41 5.49 13.17
N GLY A 97 -4.58 5.66 14.20
CA GLY A 97 -3.40 6.52 14.17
C GLY A 97 -2.42 6.17 13.06
N THR A 98 -2.19 4.87 12.83
CA THR A 98 -1.34 4.35 11.74
C THR A 98 -1.89 4.73 10.36
N LEU A 99 -3.16 4.47 10.12
CA LEU A 99 -3.81 4.78 8.84
C LEU A 99 -3.90 6.30 8.60
N LEU A 100 -4.17 7.08 9.65
CA LEU A 100 -4.20 8.54 9.55
C LEU A 100 -2.82 9.15 9.30
N ARG A 101 -1.75 8.55 9.83
CA ARG A 101 -0.38 8.92 9.48
C ARG A 101 -0.09 8.63 8.01
N ALA A 102 -0.44 7.43 7.52
CA ALA A 102 -0.34 7.10 6.10
C ALA A 102 -1.13 8.08 5.21
N PHE A 103 -2.34 8.43 5.61
CA PHE A 103 -3.15 9.44 4.91
C PHE A 103 -2.49 10.81 4.89
N GLY A 104 -1.85 11.21 5.99
CA GLY A 104 -1.09 12.46 6.06
C GLY A 104 0.04 12.52 5.02
N GLU A 105 0.76 11.42 4.82
CA GLU A 105 1.81 11.32 3.79
C GLU A 105 1.22 11.41 2.37
N LEU A 106 0.13 10.68 2.09
CA LEU A 106 -0.53 10.72 0.78
C LEU A 106 -1.05 12.13 0.43
N ARG A 107 -1.53 12.88 1.43
CA ARG A 107 -2.00 14.26 1.23
C ARG A 107 -0.91 15.25 0.86
N ARG A 108 0.34 14.98 1.18
CA ARG A 108 1.47 15.85 0.79
C ARG A 108 1.82 15.73 -0.69
N GLU A 109 1.54 14.58 -1.30
CA GLU A 109 1.85 14.27 -2.68
C GLU A 109 0.59 13.71 -3.39
N PRO A 110 -0.48 14.52 -3.58
CA PRO A 110 -1.78 14.01 -4.03
C PRO A 110 -1.75 13.42 -5.44
N GLN A 111 -0.92 13.95 -6.34
CA GLN A 111 -0.77 13.42 -7.69
C GLN A 111 -0.10 12.04 -7.69
N LEU A 112 0.93 11.86 -6.88
CA LEU A 112 1.57 10.55 -6.68
C LEU A 112 0.60 9.57 -6.02
N ALA A 113 -0.18 10.02 -5.02
CA ALA A 113 -1.20 9.20 -4.38
C ALA A 113 -2.25 8.71 -5.39
N ASP A 114 -2.76 9.61 -6.23
CA ASP A 114 -3.69 9.27 -7.31
C ASP A 114 -3.09 8.23 -8.26
N ALA A 115 -1.88 8.44 -8.73
CA ALA A 115 -1.19 7.53 -9.64
C ALA A 115 -1.06 6.11 -9.04
N MET A 116 -0.68 6.01 -7.78
CA MET A 116 -0.51 4.72 -7.08
C MET A 116 -1.85 4.03 -6.82
N VAL A 117 -2.87 4.77 -6.36
CA VAL A 117 -4.20 4.22 -6.08
C VAL A 117 -4.89 3.79 -7.37
N ARG A 118 -4.80 4.58 -8.44
CA ARG A 118 -5.30 4.19 -9.77
C ARG A 118 -4.63 2.92 -10.27
N ALA A 119 -3.31 2.83 -10.18
CA ALA A 119 -2.58 1.62 -10.60
C ALA A 119 -3.01 0.38 -9.81
N LEU A 120 -3.24 0.51 -8.50
CA LEU A 120 -3.73 -0.59 -7.66
C LEU A 120 -5.17 -0.98 -8.02
N THR A 121 -6.05 0.00 -8.23
CA THR A 121 -7.48 -0.22 -8.52
C THR A 121 -7.71 -0.87 -9.88
N PHE A 122 -6.94 -0.47 -10.90
CA PHE A 122 -7.09 -0.94 -12.27
C PHE A 122 -6.05 -1.98 -12.67
N ALA A 123 -5.35 -2.57 -11.68
CA ALA A 123 -4.42 -3.65 -11.93
C ALA A 123 -5.12 -4.87 -12.53
N ASP A 124 -4.60 -5.36 -13.63
CA ASP A 124 -5.08 -6.57 -14.28
C ASP A 124 -4.51 -7.86 -13.64
N ARG A 125 -4.89 -9.00 -14.20
CA ARG A 125 -4.39 -10.31 -13.71
C ARG A 125 -2.88 -10.44 -13.82
N GLY A 126 -2.24 -9.71 -14.73
CA GLY A 126 -0.79 -9.73 -14.92
C GLY A 126 -0.04 -9.18 -13.69
N ALA A 127 -0.60 -8.16 -13.03
CA ALA A 127 -0.02 -7.52 -11.84
C ALA A 127 -0.50 -8.14 -10.50
N ARG A 128 -1.24 -9.26 -10.53
CA ARG A 128 -1.83 -9.87 -9.33
C ARG A 128 -0.81 -10.13 -8.22
N THR A 129 0.36 -10.63 -8.57
CA THR A 129 1.41 -10.95 -7.59
C THR A 129 1.85 -9.71 -6.81
N GLU A 130 2.00 -8.58 -7.50
CA GLU A 130 2.38 -7.29 -6.92
C GLU A 130 1.27 -6.72 -6.04
N VAL A 131 0.02 -6.79 -6.51
CA VAL A 131 -1.17 -6.39 -5.76
C VAL A 131 -1.30 -7.21 -4.48
N ASP A 132 -1.19 -8.54 -4.57
CA ASP A 132 -1.21 -9.45 -3.42
C ASP A 132 -0.08 -9.12 -2.41
N ALA A 133 1.08 -8.69 -2.90
CA ALA A 133 2.18 -8.27 -2.04
C ALA A 133 1.89 -6.95 -1.32
N VAL A 134 1.21 -5.99 -1.96
CA VAL A 134 0.73 -4.76 -1.32
C VAL A 134 -0.32 -5.09 -0.26
N SER A 135 -1.31 -5.91 -0.58
CA SER A 135 -2.36 -6.34 0.36
C SER A 135 -1.76 -6.99 1.61
N ARG A 136 -0.88 -8.00 1.43
CA ARG A 136 -0.21 -8.65 2.57
C ARG A 136 0.59 -7.66 3.43
N LEU A 137 1.23 -6.67 2.82
CA LEU A 137 1.99 -5.67 3.56
C LEU A 137 1.07 -4.72 4.34
N THR A 138 -0.06 -4.31 3.76
CA THR A 138 -1.07 -3.49 4.43
C THR A 138 -1.65 -4.23 5.63
N THR A 139 -2.06 -5.49 5.45
CA THR A 139 -2.51 -6.36 6.54
C THR A 139 -1.46 -6.46 7.65
N ALA A 140 -0.19 -6.69 7.30
CA ALA A 140 0.89 -6.77 8.27
C ALA A 140 1.10 -5.46 9.05
N ILE A 141 0.97 -4.29 8.39
CA ILE A 141 1.06 -2.98 9.06
C ILE A 141 -0.07 -2.81 10.07
N ILE A 142 -1.30 -3.21 9.71
CA ILE A 142 -2.46 -3.12 10.61
C ILE A 142 -2.28 -4.06 11.80
N LEU A 143 -1.85 -5.30 11.58
CA LEU A 143 -1.60 -6.27 12.64
C LEU A 143 -0.46 -5.86 13.57
N ASP A 144 0.63 -5.31 13.03
CA ASP A 144 1.73 -4.74 13.81
C ASP A 144 1.19 -3.60 14.73
N ALA A 145 0.31 -2.74 14.20
CA ALA A 145 -0.31 -1.66 14.99
C ALA A 145 -1.30 -2.17 16.05
N MET A 146 -2.00 -3.26 15.79
CA MET A 146 -2.85 -3.92 16.80
C MET A 146 -2.02 -4.46 17.97
N GLY A 147 -0.75 -4.78 17.75
CA GLY A 147 0.12 -5.39 18.77
C GLY A 147 -0.24 -6.85 19.06
N THR A 148 -0.86 -7.55 18.11
CA THR A 148 -1.20 -8.97 18.26
C THR A 148 -0.34 -9.85 17.36
N GLY A 149 0.29 -10.87 17.96
CA GLY A 149 1.05 -11.90 17.22
C GLY A 149 0.17 -13.01 16.65
N HIS A 150 -1.02 -13.20 17.23
CA HIS A 150 -1.97 -14.26 16.87
C HIS A 150 -3.38 -13.69 16.74
N PRO A 151 -3.72 -13.08 15.59
CA PRO A 151 -5.05 -12.53 15.39
C PRO A 151 -6.12 -13.63 15.31
N THR A 152 -7.29 -13.39 15.92
CA THR A 152 -8.44 -14.27 15.78
C THR A 152 -9.06 -14.17 14.38
N PRO A 153 -9.90 -15.15 13.95
CA PRO A 153 -10.62 -15.05 12.68
C PRO A 153 -11.48 -13.78 12.57
N GLU A 154 -12.12 -13.35 13.67
CA GLU A 154 -12.92 -12.12 13.73
C GLU A 154 -12.05 -10.88 13.53
N GLN A 155 -10.88 -10.83 14.18
CA GLN A 155 -9.92 -9.76 13.98
C GLN A 155 -9.42 -9.68 12.54
N LEU A 156 -9.13 -10.82 11.91
CA LEU A 156 -8.76 -10.87 10.49
C LEU A 156 -9.91 -10.39 9.58
N CYS A 157 -11.16 -10.69 9.94
CA CYS A 157 -12.33 -10.16 9.24
C CYS A 157 -12.41 -8.64 9.38
N ALA A 158 -12.26 -8.11 10.61
CA ALA A 158 -12.24 -6.66 10.85
C ALA A 158 -11.13 -5.96 10.07
N VAL A 159 -9.92 -6.53 10.05
CA VAL A 159 -8.79 -6.00 9.24
C VAL A 159 -9.17 -5.89 7.77
N ARG A 160 -9.81 -6.92 7.17
CA ARG A 160 -10.27 -6.84 5.78
C ARG A 160 -11.30 -5.72 5.56
N VAL A 161 -12.24 -5.55 6.46
CA VAL A 161 -13.23 -4.46 6.38
C VAL A 161 -12.53 -3.10 6.45
N ILE A 162 -11.56 -2.95 7.34
CA ILE A 162 -10.76 -1.73 7.45
C ILE A 162 -9.98 -1.46 6.15
N GLU A 163 -9.35 -2.47 5.56
CA GLU A 163 -8.64 -2.33 4.28
C GLU A 163 -9.56 -1.90 3.14
N HIS A 164 -10.77 -2.47 3.05
CA HIS A 164 -11.77 -2.06 2.06
C HIS A 164 -12.24 -0.63 2.29
N THR A 165 -12.53 -0.27 3.55
CA THR A 165 -12.91 1.11 3.91
C THR A 165 -11.79 2.09 3.59
N TRP A 166 -10.55 1.75 3.95
CA TRP A 166 -9.35 2.54 3.64
C TRP A 166 -9.23 2.81 2.14
N HIS A 167 -9.28 1.76 1.32
CA HIS A 167 -9.16 1.88 -0.13
C HIS A 167 -10.30 2.74 -0.73
N SER A 168 -11.53 2.48 -0.34
CA SER A 168 -12.70 3.25 -0.78
C SER A 168 -12.62 4.71 -0.36
N ALA A 169 -12.21 4.99 0.87
CA ALA A 169 -12.03 6.35 1.39
C ALA A 169 -10.95 7.13 0.62
N LEU A 170 -9.84 6.48 0.26
CA LEU A 170 -8.82 7.09 -0.59
C LEU A 170 -9.34 7.44 -1.98
N ILE A 171 -10.06 6.51 -2.64
CA ILE A 171 -10.68 6.77 -3.94
C ILE A 171 -11.68 7.94 -3.85
N ALA A 172 -12.52 7.98 -2.82
CA ALA A 172 -13.49 9.04 -2.61
C ALA A 172 -12.80 10.41 -2.39
N TRP A 173 -11.72 10.44 -1.63
CA TRP A 173 -10.93 11.66 -1.43
C TRP A 173 -10.25 12.13 -2.72
N LEU A 174 -9.55 11.26 -3.43
CA LEU A 174 -8.83 11.60 -4.67
C LEU A 174 -9.78 12.07 -5.77
N SER A 175 -11.01 11.55 -5.80
CA SER A 175 -12.06 11.99 -6.73
C SER A 175 -12.85 13.21 -6.26
N GLY A 176 -12.47 13.84 -5.12
CA GLY A 176 -13.15 15.01 -4.58
C GLY A 176 -14.53 14.75 -3.96
N ARG A 177 -14.96 13.48 -3.83
CA ARG A 177 -16.24 13.08 -3.23
C ARG A 177 -16.23 13.06 -1.70
N ALA A 178 -15.06 12.95 -1.08
CA ALA A 178 -14.91 12.96 0.37
C ALA A 178 -13.88 14.01 0.79
N SER A 179 -14.20 14.75 1.84
CA SER A 179 -13.26 15.66 2.49
C SER A 179 -12.24 14.88 3.34
N PRO A 180 -11.07 15.47 3.64
CA PRO A 180 -10.14 14.85 4.58
C PRO A 180 -10.73 14.58 5.98
N ALA A 181 -11.73 15.35 6.40
CA ALA A 181 -12.45 15.12 7.65
C ALA A 181 -13.32 13.86 7.57
N GLN A 182 -14.00 13.66 6.44
CA GLN A 182 -14.79 12.45 6.20
C GLN A 182 -13.91 11.20 6.18
N VAL A 183 -12.78 11.22 5.48
CA VAL A 183 -11.83 10.09 5.48
C VAL A 183 -11.39 9.73 6.91
N ARG A 184 -11.09 10.74 7.75
CA ARG A 184 -10.74 10.49 9.16
C ARG A 184 -11.88 9.86 9.95
N ALA A 185 -13.10 10.31 9.75
CA ALA A 185 -14.29 9.78 10.42
C ALA A 185 -14.55 8.32 10.02
N ASP A 186 -14.47 8.01 8.74
CA ASP A 186 -14.69 6.66 8.19
C ASP A 186 -13.65 5.67 8.71
N ILE A 187 -12.36 6.05 8.67
CA ILE A 187 -11.26 5.23 9.20
C ILE A 187 -11.44 5.00 10.70
N GLY A 188 -11.73 6.05 11.48
CA GLY A 188 -11.94 5.94 12.93
C GLY A 188 -13.12 5.02 13.25
N THR A 189 -14.19 5.08 12.47
CA THR A 189 -15.35 4.20 12.64
C THR A 189 -15.01 2.75 12.32
N ALA A 190 -14.36 2.49 11.17
CA ALA A 190 -13.98 1.15 10.78
C ALA A 190 -13.01 0.51 11.79
N CYS A 191 -12.06 1.28 12.34
CA CYS A 191 -11.10 0.75 13.31
C CYS A 191 -11.76 0.31 14.63
N ARG A 192 -12.89 0.94 15.04
CA ARG A 192 -13.63 0.50 16.23
C ARG A 192 -14.16 -0.93 16.13
N LEU A 193 -14.33 -1.47 14.91
CA LEU A 193 -14.73 -2.86 14.69
C LEU A 193 -13.74 -3.87 15.29
N ILE A 194 -12.47 -3.51 15.46
CA ILE A 194 -11.45 -4.38 16.06
C ILE A 194 -11.79 -4.74 17.51
N GLY A 195 -12.36 -3.79 18.26
CA GLY A 195 -12.69 -3.96 19.68
C GLY A 195 -14.13 -4.45 19.93
N THR A 196 -14.94 -4.61 18.88
CA THR A 196 -16.32 -5.08 19.04
C THR A 196 -16.30 -6.59 19.27
N PRO A 197 -16.82 -7.12 20.40
CA PRO A 197 -17.02 -8.56 20.58
C PRO A 197 -17.91 -9.08 19.44
N GLY A 198 -17.51 -10.21 18.84
CA GLY A 198 -18.39 -10.90 17.90
C GLY A 198 -19.73 -11.24 18.54
N PRO A 199 -20.80 -11.44 17.75
CA PRO A 199 -22.07 -11.95 18.29
C PRO A 199 -21.79 -13.25 19.05
N GLU A 200 -22.28 -13.32 20.28
CA GLU A 200 -22.21 -14.54 21.08
C GLU A 200 -22.83 -15.69 20.25
N PRO A 201 -22.19 -16.87 20.13
CA PRO A 201 -22.80 -17.97 19.43
C PRO A 201 -24.16 -18.24 20.06
N ALA A 202 -25.20 -18.28 19.24
CA ALA A 202 -26.53 -18.60 19.70
C ALA A 202 -26.53 -19.96 20.40
N PRO A 203 -27.24 -20.12 21.52
CA PRO A 203 -27.28 -21.33 22.32
C PRO A 203 -27.81 -22.55 21.55
#